data_d63bdc1fab538a609547c3bab6845dc9
#
_entry.id   d63bdc1fab538a609547c3bab6845dc9
#
_cell.length_a   1.000
_cell.length_b   1.000
_cell.length_c   1.000
_cell.angle_alpha   90.00
_cell.angle_beta   90.00
_cell.angle_gamma   90.00
#
_symmetry.space_group_name_H-M   'P 1'
#
loop_
_entity.id
_entity.type
_entity.pdbx_description
1 polymer ?
#
loop_
_entity_poly.entity_id
_entity_poly.type
_entity_poly.pdbx_seq_one_letter_code
_entity_poly.pdbx_strand_id
1 'polypeptide(L)'
;MASIDMAGASLSIMKLDDELKELMKDECDTPAFKVANHMDMNEYEEVVIEEKEIPVSYKVETCESFKEIKDEKISLENMIYILDKMSEVIIDNEVPFCELDSHAGDGDFGMSVAKGFRILKKEWKDILKIENLNISEFLNACSLVIMEHCGGASGPIWGSAFRAASKNVINKDELTVKDFAEMMQEAVLGIQKTGERSFGRGAVVGDKTLIDALVPCADSWTNSAEEGINFKEAFKNGAEAAVLGAKKTEEIVARMGRAGTVGERSIGYPDAGAYGLGVIFTEISNIRYSMDCNYLSYGYISLSITLWKNWRYKG
;
A
#
# COMPACT_ATOMS: atom_id res chain seq x y z
N MET A 1 18.68 -16.67 10.78
CA MET A 1 17.60 -17.30 10.00
C MET A 1 18.20 -17.72 8.67
N ALA A 2 18.19 -18.98 8.32
CA ALA A 2 18.64 -19.42 7.01
C ALA A 2 17.41 -19.54 6.10
N SER A 3 17.33 -18.74 5.05
CA SER A 3 16.36 -18.97 4.00
C SER A 3 17.04 -19.75 2.89
N ILE A 4 16.53 -20.94 2.64
CA ILE A 4 17.02 -21.80 1.57
C ILE A 4 16.50 -21.20 0.26
N ASP A 5 17.43 -20.96 -0.68
CA ASP A 5 17.12 -20.50 -2.04
C ASP A 5 16.54 -19.05 -2.16
N MET A 6 16.92 -18.17 -1.25
CA MET A 6 16.64 -16.74 -1.37
C MET A 6 17.93 -15.93 -1.29
N ALA A 7 18.09 -14.96 -2.17
CA ALA A 7 19.14 -13.96 -2.06
C ALA A 7 18.85 -13.05 -0.88
N GLY A 8 19.75 -12.98 0.08
CA GLY A 8 19.60 -12.16 1.26
C GLY A 8 20.92 -12.00 2.01
N ALA A 9 20.99 -10.95 2.83
CA ALA A 9 22.09 -10.70 3.73
C ALA A 9 21.57 -10.37 5.12
N SER A 10 22.27 -10.81 6.14
CA SER A 10 22.03 -10.44 7.53
C SER A 10 23.21 -9.63 8.03
N LEU A 11 22.98 -8.45 8.54
CA LEU A 11 23.97 -7.64 9.21
C LEU A 11 23.72 -7.69 10.72
N SER A 12 24.70 -8.16 11.48
CA SER A 12 24.66 -8.16 12.93
C SER A 12 25.73 -7.22 13.46
N ILE A 13 25.32 -6.33 14.38
CA ILE A 13 26.24 -5.41 15.05
C ILE A 13 26.23 -5.77 16.54
N MET A 14 27.40 -6.09 17.08
CA MET A 14 27.56 -6.45 18.48
C MET A 14 28.79 -5.75 19.05
N LYS A 15 28.65 -5.20 20.26
CA LYS A 15 29.81 -4.69 21.00
C LYS A 15 30.59 -5.88 21.57
N LEU A 16 31.85 -6.00 21.18
CA LEU A 16 32.75 -7.06 21.62
C LEU A 16 33.70 -6.54 22.70
N ASP A 17 33.92 -7.34 23.73
CA ASP A 17 35.09 -7.25 24.60
C ASP A 17 36.25 -8.03 23.98
N ASP A 18 37.40 -8.02 24.64
CA ASP A 18 38.61 -8.64 24.09
C ASP A 18 38.51 -10.17 24.03
N GLU A 19 37.79 -10.81 24.92
CA GLU A 19 37.55 -12.26 24.91
C GLU A 19 36.67 -12.65 23.72
N LEU A 20 35.57 -11.95 23.51
CA LEU A 20 34.68 -12.18 22.37
C LEU A 20 35.35 -11.90 21.03
N LYS A 21 36.26 -10.91 20.97
CA LYS A 21 37.05 -10.65 19.76
C LYS A 21 37.95 -11.81 19.41
N GLU A 22 38.60 -12.45 20.41
CA GLU A 22 39.44 -13.61 20.15
C GLU A 22 38.62 -14.83 19.72
N LEU A 23 37.48 -15.09 20.39
CA LEU A 23 36.55 -16.16 20.00
C LEU A 23 35.98 -16.01 18.57
N MET A 24 35.77 -14.77 18.14
CA MET A 24 35.26 -14.47 16.79
C MET A 24 36.35 -14.74 15.70
N LYS A 25 37.61 -14.91 16.07
CA LYS A 25 38.69 -15.26 15.13
C LYS A 25 38.75 -16.77 14.86
N ASP A 26 38.06 -17.59 15.64
CA ASP A 26 38.05 -19.04 15.43
C ASP A 26 37.35 -19.39 14.12
N GLU A 27 37.92 -20.28 13.38
CA GLU A 27 37.34 -20.80 12.14
C GLU A 27 36.09 -21.62 12.44
N CYS A 28 35.02 -21.34 11.71
CA CYS A 28 33.78 -22.10 11.78
C CYS A 28 33.43 -22.67 10.39
N ASP A 29 33.40 -23.97 10.27
CA ASP A 29 33.00 -24.66 9.05
C ASP A 29 31.91 -25.68 9.34
N THR A 30 30.66 -25.21 9.36
CA THR A 30 29.48 -26.06 9.46
C THR A 30 28.70 -26.04 8.14
N PRO A 31 27.85 -27.05 7.85
CA PRO A 31 27.10 -27.09 6.59
C PRO A 31 26.27 -25.82 6.30
N ALA A 32 25.81 -25.12 7.33
CA ALA A 32 24.94 -23.95 7.21
C ALA A 32 25.61 -22.62 7.63
N PHE A 33 26.82 -22.69 8.19
CA PHE A 33 27.52 -21.50 8.66
C PHE A 33 29.02 -21.65 8.48
N LYS A 34 29.58 -20.85 7.58
CA LYS A 34 31.03 -20.84 7.27
C LYS A 34 31.58 -19.44 7.50
N VAL A 35 32.61 -19.34 8.31
CA VAL A 35 33.38 -18.11 8.46
C VAL A 35 34.64 -18.25 7.59
N ALA A 36 34.64 -17.57 6.43
CA ALA A 36 35.68 -17.76 5.42
C ALA A 36 36.79 -16.71 5.48
N ASN A 37 36.51 -15.50 5.97
CA ASN A 37 37.49 -14.42 6.02
C ASN A 37 37.37 -13.62 7.31
N HIS A 38 38.43 -13.46 8.05
CA HIS A 38 38.58 -12.45 9.09
C HIS A 38 39.11 -11.20 8.44
N MET A 39 38.34 -10.14 8.44
CA MET A 39 38.84 -8.82 8.11
C MET A 39 39.50 -8.22 9.35
N ASP A 40 40.74 -7.81 9.23
CA ASP A 40 41.43 -7.08 10.31
C ASP A 40 40.73 -5.73 10.48
N MET A 41 40.09 -5.53 11.62
CA MET A 41 39.18 -4.41 11.92
C MET A 41 39.93 -3.08 12.17
N ASN A 42 41.20 -2.99 11.80
CA ASN A 42 42.04 -1.83 12.09
C ASN A 42 42.16 -0.82 10.94
N GLU A 43 41.61 -1.12 9.78
CA GLU A 43 41.59 -0.20 8.65
C GLU A 43 40.13 0.17 8.33
N TYR A 44 39.68 1.30 8.86
CA TYR A 44 38.47 1.93 8.39
C TYR A 44 38.81 2.78 7.17
N GLU A 45 38.37 2.38 6.01
CA GLU A 45 38.17 3.37 4.95
C GLU A 45 36.91 4.19 5.32
N GLU A 46 37.08 5.50 5.44
CA GLU A 46 35.93 6.40 5.55
C GLU A 46 35.11 6.24 4.28
N VAL A 47 34.03 5.46 4.37
CA VAL A 47 33.06 5.38 3.29
C VAL A 47 32.35 6.73 3.24
N VAL A 48 32.72 7.56 2.29
CA VAL A 48 31.95 8.74 1.94
C VAL A 48 30.60 8.23 1.44
N ILE A 49 29.61 8.26 2.31
CA ILE A 49 28.22 8.01 1.91
C ILE A 49 27.86 9.21 1.05
N GLU A 50 27.95 9.07 -0.26
CA GLU A 50 27.28 9.99 -1.15
C GLU A 50 25.81 10.02 -0.71
N GLU A 51 25.35 11.18 -0.25
CA GLU A 51 23.93 11.39 0.00
C GLU A 51 23.21 11.06 -1.30
N LYS A 52 22.62 9.88 -1.36
CA LYS A 52 21.72 9.54 -2.47
C LYS A 52 20.63 10.58 -2.44
N GLU A 53 20.50 11.29 -3.55
CA GLU A 53 19.41 12.24 -3.77
C GLU A 53 18.12 11.65 -3.20
N ILE A 54 17.47 12.42 -2.31
CA ILE A 54 16.16 12.08 -1.77
C ILE A 54 15.27 11.78 -2.98
N PRO A 55 14.59 10.63 -3.02
CA PRO A 55 13.75 10.27 -4.16
C PRO A 55 12.83 11.44 -4.48
N VAL A 56 12.92 11.96 -5.69
CA VAL A 56 12.04 13.04 -6.16
C VAL A 56 10.59 12.58 -5.93
N SER A 57 9.82 13.38 -5.21
CA SER A 57 8.39 13.19 -5.03
C SER A 57 7.74 12.91 -6.39
N TYR A 58 6.99 11.83 -6.47
CA TYR A 58 6.30 11.48 -7.70
C TYR A 58 5.08 12.40 -7.88
N LYS A 59 4.84 12.83 -9.10
CA LYS A 59 3.67 13.64 -9.45
C LYS A 59 2.83 12.91 -10.50
N VAL A 60 1.52 13.11 -10.43
CA VAL A 60 0.59 12.64 -11.46
C VAL A 60 1.00 13.20 -12.83
N GLU A 61 1.22 12.30 -13.79
CA GLU A 61 1.58 12.63 -15.18
C GLU A 61 0.38 12.57 -16.12
N THR A 62 -0.72 11.95 -15.66
CA THR A 62 -1.95 11.80 -16.45
C THR A 62 -2.61 13.14 -16.69
N CYS A 63 -3.20 13.29 -17.89
CA CYS A 63 -3.91 14.52 -18.26
C CYS A 63 -5.01 14.86 -17.25
N GLU A 64 -5.11 16.13 -16.86
CA GLU A 64 -6.12 16.63 -15.93
C GLU A 64 -7.56 16.36 -16.38
N SER A 65 -7.81 16.26 -17.69
CA SER A 65 -9.13 15.92 -18.22
C SER A 65 -9.60 14.51 -17.86
N PHE A 66 -8.67 13.59 -17.58
CA PHE A 66 -8.98 12.20 -17.21
C PHE A 66 -9.60 12.06 -15.82
N LYS A 67 -9.56 13.11 -15.01
CA LYS A 67 -10.23 13.11 -13.70
C LYS A 67 -11.73 13.43 -13.77
N GLU A 68 -12.23 13.89 -14.93
CA GLU A 68 -13.63 14.22 -15.08
C GLU A 68 -14.49 12.99 -15.29
N ILE A 69 -15.36 12.68 -14.32
CA ILE A 69 -16.37 11.63 -14.46
C ILE A 69 -17.58 12.22 -15.19
N LYS A 70 -17.93 11.62 -16.31
CA LYS A 70 -19.04 12.03 -17.17
C LYS A 70 -20.18 11.03 -17.06
N ASP A 71 -21.41 11.52 -17.12
CA ASP A 71 -22.63 10.72 -17.16
C ASP A 71 -22.72 9.67 -16.02
N GLU A 72 -22.15 10.01 -14.84
CA GLU A 72 -22.08 9.11 -13.70
C GLU A 72 -21.50 7.74 -14.06
N LYS A 73 -20.41 7.75 -14.84
CA LYS A 73 -19.69 6.54 -15.26
C LYS A 73 -18.19 6.74 -15.22
N ILE A 74 -17.48 5.75 -14.71
CA ILE A 74 -16.02 5.69 -14.74
C ILE A 74 -15.58 5.03 -16.05
N SER A 75 -14.84 5.78 -16.85
CA SER A 75 -14.19 5.32 -18.08
C SER A 75 -12.78 4.75 -17.80
N LEU A 76 -12.15 4.18 -18.84
CA LEU A 76 -10.74 3.81 -18.80
C LEU A 76 -9.84 5.01 -18.43
N GLU A 77 -10.09 6.20 -18.98
CA GLU A 77 -9.34 7.41 -18.69
C GLU A 77 -9.41 7.77 -17.20
N ASN A 78 -10.61 7.69 -16.60
CA ASN A 78 -10.76 7.89 -15.17
C ASN A 78 -9.99 6.85 -14.36
N MET A 79 -10.02 5.57 -14.75
CA MET A 79 -9.30 4.51 -14.05
C MET A 79 -7.78 4.71 -14.14
N ILE A 80 -7.27 5.14 -15.30
CA ILE A 80 -5.85 5.52 -15.47
C ILE A 80 -5.48 6.64 -14.50
N TYR A 81 -6.30 7.70 -14.40
CA TYR A 81 -6.04 8.79 -13.47
C TYR A 81 -6.07 8.35 -12.01
N ILE A 82 -7.05 7.51 -11.63
CA ILE A 82 -7.17 6.97 -10.27
C ILE A 82 -5.90 6.21 -9.88
N LEU A 83 -5.37 5.34 -10.74
CA LEU A 83 -4.18 4.56 -10.45
C LEU A 83 -2.91 5.41 -10.47
N ASP A 84 -2.84 6.43 -11.30
CA ASP A 84 -1.75 7.39 -11.31
C ASP A 84 -1.71 8.18 -10.00
N LYS A 85 -2.86 8.70 -9.55
CA LYS A 85 -2.98 9.38 -8.25
C LYS A 85 -2.68 8.44 -7.09
N MET A 86 -3.15 7.21 -7.14
CA MET A 86 -2.80 6.18 -6.15
C MET A 86 -1.29 5.95 -6.07
N SER A 87 -0.61 5.91 -7.22
CA SER A 87 0.84 5.74 -7.29
C SER A 87 1.57 6.92 -6.65
N GLU A 88 1.16 8.16 -6.94
CA GLU A 88 1.69 9.36 -6.30
C GLU A 88 1.57 9.28 -4.78
N VAL A 89 0.36 8.99 -4.28
CA VAL A 89 0.10 8.92 -2.84
C VAL A 89 0.96 7.86 -2.15
N ILE A 90 1.08 6.67 -2.73
CA ILE A 90 1.88 5.58 -2.16
C ILE A 90 3.36 5.95 -2.14
N ILE A 91 3.89 6.51 -3.22
CA ILE A 91 5.31 6.85 -3.33
C ILE A 91 5.66 8.00 -2.38
N ASP A 92 4.81 9.01 -2.28
CA ASP A 92 5.04 10.18 -1.43
C ASP A 92 4.89 9.86 0.08
N ASN A 93 4.14 8.82 0.42
CA ASN A 93 3.96 8.37 1.79
C ASN A 93 4.83 7.16 2.17
N GLU A 94 5.85 6.81 1.39
CA GLU A 94 6.75 5.69 1.69
C GLU A 94 7.32 5.75 3.11
N VAL A 95 7.93 6.88 3.47
CA VAL A 95 8.55 7.05 4.80
C VAL A 95 7.51 7.03 5.92
N PRO A 96 6.41 7.83 5.87
CA PRO A 96 5.35 7.75 6.88
C PRO A 96 4.77 6.34 7.07
N PHE A 97 4.59 5.58 6.00
CA PHE A 97 4.07 4.21 6.08
C PHE A 97 5.08 3.24 6.72
N CYS A 98 6.39 3.41 6.44
CA CYS A 98 7.44 2.65 7.11
C CYS A 98 7.53 3.00 8.60
N GLU A 99 7.49 4.29 8.95
CA GLU A 99 7.51 4.75 10.35
C GLU A 99 6.33 4.16 11.13
N LEU A 100 5.13 4.17 10.55
CA LEU A 100 3.96 3.59 11.21
C LEU A 100 4.09 2.08 11.38
N ASP A 101 4.54 1.37 10.35
CA ASP A 101 4.72 -0.08 10.39
C ASP A 101 5.78 -0.51 11.41
N SER A 102 6.79 0.32 11.69
CA SER A 102 7.84 0.01 12.66
C SER A 102 7.34 -0.18 14.10
N HIS A 103 6.15 0.30 14.44
CA HIS A 103 5.57 0.14 15.78
C HIS A 103 5.06 -1.28 16.06
N ALA A 104 4.55 -1.98 15.03
CA ALA A 104 3.98 -3.31 15.18
C ALA A 104 4.43 -4.32 14.13
N GLY A 105 5.07 -3.85 13.05
CA GLY A 105 5.65 -4.64 11.98
C GLY A 105 7.18 -4.61 12.00
N ASP A 106 7.78 -4.70 10.84
CA ASP A 106 9.23 -4.63 10.62
C ASP A 106 9.68 -3.34 9.92
N GLY A 107 8.77 -2.38 9.75
CA GLY A 107 9.06 -1.05 9.19
C GLY A 107 9.27 -1.03 7.69
N ASP A 108 8.90 -2.07 6.95
CA ASP A 108 9.16 -2.18 5.52
C ASP A 108 7.93 -1.94 4.62
N PHE A 109 6.75 -1.78 5.20
CA PHE A 109 5.48 -1.69 4.44
C PHE A 109 5.53 -0.60 3.37
N GLY A 110 5.88 0.63 3.73
CA GLY A 110 5.94 1.76 2.79
C GLY A 110 6.90 1.49 1.64
N MET A 111 8.12 1.05 1.95
CA MET A 111 9.15 0.73 0.96
C MET A 111 8.71 -0.43 0.05
N SER A 112 8.12 -1.46 0.63
CA SER A 112 7.65 -2.65 -0.09
C SER A 112 6.60 -2.30 -1.13
N VAL A 113 5.61 -1.46 -0.77
CA VAL A 113 4.54 -1.07 -1.70
C VAL A 113 5.06 -0.02 -2.69
N ALA A 114 5.75 1.02 -2.25
CA ALA A 114 6.26 2.07 -3.11
C ALA A 114 7.21 1.55 -4.20
N LYS A 115 8.02 0.52 -3.90
CA LYS A 115 8.88 -0.14 -4.89
C LYS A 115 8.07 -0.66 -6.09
N GLY A 116 6.98 -1.38 -5.84
CA GLY A 116 6.13 -1.91 -6.91
C GLY A 116 5.48 -0.80 -7.73
N PHE A 117 4.96 0.23 -7.07
CA PHE A 117 4.31 1.35 -7.76
C PHE A 117 5.31 2.22 -8.55
N ARG A 118 6.58 2.34 -8.12
CA ARG A 118 7.63 2.96 -8.95
C ARG A 118 7.91 2.17 -10.22
N ILE A 119 7.94 0.84 -10.15
CA ILE A 119 8.11 0.00 -11.34
C ILE A 119 6.87 0.11 -12.23
N LEU A 120 5.67 0.09 -11.67
CA LEU A 120 4.42 0.34 -12.41
C LEU A 120 4.51 1.63 -13.23
N LYS A 121 5.04 2.71 -12.63
CA LYS A 121 5.23 3.99 -13.33
C LYS A 121 6.32 3.95 -14.40
N LYS A 122 7.36 3.15 -14.24
CA LYS A 122 8.36 2.92 -15.30
C LYS A 122 7.76 2.21 -16.50
N GLU A 123 6.88 1.24 -16.28
CA GLU A 123 6.20 0.46 -17.30
C GLU A 123 4.93 1.12 -17.84
N TRP A 124 4.52 2.25 -17.26
CA TRP A 124 3.26 2.95 -17.55
C TRP A 124 3.02 3.17 -19.03
N LYS A 125 4.04 3.68 -19.75
CA LYS A 125 3.93 3.97 -21.19
C LYS A 125 3.73 2.72 -22.04
N ASP A 126 4.24 1.59 -21.61
CA ASP A 126 4.10 0.33 -22.34
C ASP A 126 2.75 -0.31 -22.03
N ILE A 127 2.27 -0.21 -20.80
CA ILE A 127 0.90 -0.60 -20.43
C ILE A 127 -0.13 0.20 -21.25
N LEU A 128 0.04 1.51 -21.38
CA LEU A 128 -0.89 2.36 -22.13
C LEU A 128 -0.86 2.16 -23.65
N LYS A 129 0.14 1.43 -24.19
CA LYS A 129 0.22 1.04 -25.60
C LYS A 129 -0.41 -0.32 -25.90
N ILE A 130 -0.91 -1.04 -24.89
CA ILE A 130 -1.57 -2.33 -25.11
C ILE A 130 -2.72 -2.15 -26.11
N GLU A 131 -2.72 -2.97 -27.13
CA GLU A 131 -3.75 -2.93 -28.18
C GLU A 131 -5.12 -3.30 -27.59
N ASN A 132 -6.16 -2.51 -27.93
CA ASN A 132 -7.52 -2.66 -27.39
C ASN A 132 -7.61 -2.59 -25.85
N LEU A 133 -6.77 -1.77 -25.22
CA LEU A 133 -6.78 -1.56 -23.79
C LEU A 133 -8.17 -1.12 -23.30
N ASN A 134 -8.72 -1.86 -22.36
CA ASN A 134 -9.95 -1.54 -21.64
C ASN A 134 -9.68 -1.56 -20.13
N ILE A 135 -10.70 -1.28 -19.29
CA ILE A 135 -10.55 -1.21 -17.83
C ILE A 135 -10.01 -2.53 -17.28
N SER A 136 -10.55 -3.66 -17.74
CA SER A 136 -10.11 -4.98 -17.29
C SER A 136 -8.65 -5.26 -17.63
N GLU A 137 -8.26 -5.07 -18.90
CA GLU A 137 -6.89 -5.29 -19.35
C GLU A 137 -5.90 -4.36 -18.64
N PHE A 138 -6.27 -3.09 -18.43
CA PHE A 138 -5.46 -2.13 -17.68
C PHE A 138 -5.23 -2.59 -16.24
N LEU A 139 -6.30 -2.93 -15.51
CA LEU A 139 -6.19 -3.43 -14.14
C LEU A 139 -5.39 -4.74 -14.05
N ASN A 140 -5.54 -5.64 -15.04
CA ASN A 140 -4.77 -6.87 -15.10
C ASN A 140 -3.27 -6.62 -15.31
N ALA A 141 -2.92 -5.75 -16.26
CA ALA A 141 -1.53 -5.36 -16.50
C ALA A 141 -0.90 -4.76 -15.23
N CYS A 142 -1.60 -3.81 -14.57
CA CYS A 142 -1.16 -3.25 -13.31
C CYS A 142 -0.99 -4.33 -12.22
N SER A 143 -1.92 -5.30 -12.14
CA SER A 143 -1.85 -6.37 -11.15
C SER A 143 -0.60 -7.22 -11.28
N LEU A 144 -0.15 -7.51 -12.49
CA LEU A 144 1.04 -8.31 -12.75
C LEU A 144 2.30 -7.60 -12.26
N VAL A 145 2.46 -6.32 -12.60
CA VAL A 145 3.60 -5.51 -12.16
C VAL A 145 3.62 -5.38 -10.64
N ILE A 146 2.48 -5.09 -10.03
CA ILE A 146 2.36 -4.95 -8.56
C ILE A 146 2.70 -6.28 -7.87
N MET A 147 2.17 -7.40 -8.38
CA MET A 147 2.42 -8.73 -7.80
C MET A 147 3.89 -9.12 -7.85
N GLU A 148 4.59 -8.77 -8.92
CA GLU A 148 5.99 -9.13 -9.12
C GLU A 148 6.95 -8.22 -8.34
N HIS A 149 6.64 -6.92 -8.24
CA HIS A 149 7.62 -5.92 -7.81
C HIS A 149 7.37 -5.31 -6.42
N CYS A 150 6.16 -5.43 -5.85
CA CYS A 150 6.00 -5.11 -4.42
C CYS A 150 6.70 -6.13 -3.56
N GLY A 151 7.32 -5.66 -2.47
CA GLY A 151 8.09 -6.52 -1.56
C GLY A 151 7.21 -7.44 -0.71
N GLY A 152 7.80 -8.56 -0.28
CA GLY A 152 7.23 -9.44 0.73
C GLY A 152 5.80 -9.91 0.45
N ALA A 153 4.95 -9.84 1.46
CA ALA A 153 3.52 -10.19 1.36
C ALA A 153 2.70 -9.17 0.58
N SER A 154 3.19 -7.93 0.44
CA SER A 154 2.46 -6.85 -0.25
C SER A 154 2.21 -7.17 -1.72
N GLY A 155 3.16 -7.79 -2.43
CA GLY A 155 2.99 -8.18 -3.82
C GLY A 155 1.76 -9.06 -4.06
N PRO A 156 1.69 -10.25 -3.46
CA PRO A 156 0.53 -11.13 -3.57
C PRO A 156 -0.78 -10.49 -3.09
N ILE A 157 -0.77 -9.71 -2.02
CA ILE A 157 -1.96 -9.06 -1.45
C ILE A 157 -2.51 -8.01 -2.40
N TRP A 158 -1.70 -7.01 -2.74
CA TRP A 158 -2.14 -5.91 -3.61
C TRP A 158 -2.40 -6.40 -5.04
N GLY A 159 -1.51 -7.25 -5.59
CA GLY A 159 -1.70 -7.82 -6.92
C GLY A 159 -2.98 -8.65 -7.05
N SER A 160 -3.35 -9.44 -6.01
CA SER A 160 -4.60 -10.21 -6.03
C SER A 160 -5.84 -9.34 -5.98
N ALA A 161 -5.80 -8.20 -5.29
CA ALA A 161 -6.90 -7.23 -5.29
C ALA A 161 -7.16 -6.69 -6.70
N PHE A 162 -6.13 -6.16 -7.37
CA PHE A 162 -6.25 -5.65 -8.74
C PHE A 162 -6.66 -6.74 -9.73
N ARG A 163 -6.15 -7.96 -9.57
CA ARG A 163 -6.51 -9.08 -10.44
C ARG A 163 -7.95 -9.51 -10.27
N ALA A 164 -8.49 -9.51 -9.05
CA ALA A 164 -9.88 -9.83 -8.81
C ALA A 164 -10.79 -8.72 -9.33
N ALA A 165 -10.43 -7.45 -9.10
CA ALA A 165 -11.10 -6.30 -9.67
C ALA A 165 -11.16 -6.36 -11.20
N SER A 166 -10.03 -6.63 -11.87
CA SER A 166 -9.97 -6.81 -13.33
C SER A 166 -10.96 -7.85 -13.84
N LYS A 167 -11.02 -9.01 -13.20
CA LYS A 167 -11.91 -10.11 -13.60
C LYS A 167 -13.39 -9.78 -13.46
N ASN A 168 -13.75 -8.96 -12.48
CA ASN A 168 -15.13 -8.55 -12.26
C ASN A 168 -15.64 -7.62 -13.38
N VAL A 169 -14.76 -6.80 -13.94
CA VAL A 169 -15.13 -5.80 -14.95
C VAL A 169 -14.84 -6.22 -16.40
N ILE A 170 -14.63 -7.52 -16.65
CA ILE A 170 -14.49 -8.05 -18.01
C ILE A 170 -15.72 -7.65 -18.85
N ASN A 171 -15.50 -7.17 -20.08
CA ASN A 171 -16.52 -6.70 -21.01
C ASN A 171 -17.30 -5.44 -20.57
N LYS A 172 -16.76 -4.65 -19.64
CA LYS A 172 -17.31 -3.35 -19.28
C LYS A 172 -16.42 -2.24 -19.85
N ASP A 173 -16.98 -1.40 -20.71
CA ASP A 173 -16.28 -0.24 -21.26
C ASP A 173 -16.29 0.93 -20.27
N GLU A 174 -17.34 1.02 -19.46
CA GLU A 174 -17.54 2.01 -18.42
C GLU A 174 -18.15 1.35 -17.18
N LEU A 175 -17.92 1.92 -16.00
CA LEU A 175 -18.44 1.41 -14.74
C LEU A 175 -19.45 2.39 -14.15
N THR A 176 -20.61 1.88 -13.76
CA THR A 176 -21.56 2.58 -12.88
C THR A 176 -21.09 2.49 -11.42
N VAL A 177 -21.72 3.23 -10.50
CA VAL A 177 -21.46 3.13 -9.06
C VAL A 177 -21.63 1.68 -8.58
N LYS A 178 -22.63 0.96 -9.10
CA LYS A 178 -22.86 -0.44 -8.79
C LYS A 178 -21.72 -1.34 -9.28
N ASP A 179 -21.27 -1.15 -10.51
CA ASP A 179 -20.14 -1.93 -11.06
C ASP A 179 -18.86 -1.70 -10.27
N PHE A 180 -18.62 -0.46 -9.84
CA PHE A 180 -17.47 -0.11 -9.02
C PHE A 180 -17.57 -0.73 -7.61
N ALA A 181 -18.77 -0.74 -7.01
CA ALA A 181 -19.02 -1.40 -5.73
C ALA A 181 -18.73 -2.91 -5.81
N GLU A 182 -19.27 -3.60 -6.84
CA GLU A 182 -19.00 -5.01 -7.09
C GLU A 182 -17.51 -5.29 -7.30
N MET A 183 -16.81 -4.43 -8.04
CA MET A 183 -15.37 -4.52 -8.25
C MET A 183 -14.58 -4.39 -6.93
N MET A 184 -15.00 -3.49 -6.03
CA MET A 184 -14.38 -3.33 -4.71
C MET A 184 -14.60 -4.56 -3.82
N GLN A 185 -15.79 -5.17 -3.83
CA GLN A 185 -16.06 -6.40 -3.11
C GLN A 185 -15.21 -7.57 -3.63
N GLU A 186 -15.05 -7.68 -4.95
CA GLU A 186 -14.17 -8.71 -5.52
C GLU A 186 -12.70 -8.49 -5.17
N ALA A 187 -12.24 -7.24 -5.06
CA ALA A 187 -10.90 -6.93 -4.57
C ALA A 187 -10.69 -7.44 -3.14
N VAL A 188 -11.67 -7.24 -2.25
CA VAL A 188 -11.67 -7.81 -0.88
C VAL A 188 -11.54 -9.34 -0.93
N LEU A 189 -12.38 -10.00 -1.71
CA LEU A 189 -12.37 -11.46 -1.86
C LEU A 189 -11.03 -11.97 -2.42
N GLY A 190 -10.43 -11.25 -3.35
CA GLY A 190 -9.11 -11.57 -3.90
C GLY A 190 -8.02 -11.62 -2.83
N ILE A 191 -8.00 -10.62 -1.95
CA ILE A 191 -7.06 -10.56 -0.82
C ILE A 191 -7.33 -11.69 0.18
N GLN A 192 -8.59 -11.91 0.54
CA GLN A 192 -8.95 -12.96 1.51
C GLN A 192 -8.55 -14.36 1.03
N LYS A 193 -8.79 -14.68 -0.25
CA LYS A 193 -8.36 -15.95 -0.86
C LYS A 193 -6.83 -16.12 -0.88
N THR A 194 -6.11 -15.03 -1.03
CA THR A 194 -4.64 -15.04 -0.94
C THR A 194 -4.19 -15.32 0.50
N GLY A 195 -4.85 -14.70 1.48
CA GLY A 195 -4.63 -14.96 2.89
C GLY A 195 -4.91 -16.40 3.31
N GLU A 196 -5.95 -17.04 2.79
CA GLU A 196 -6.26 -18.44 3.04
C GLU A 196 -5.08 -19.38 2.71
N ARG A 197 -4.40 -19.12 1.60
CA ARG A 197 -3.24 -19.93 1.18
C ARG A 197 -2.04 -19.77 2.10
N SER A 198 -1.86 -18.58 2.68
CA SER A 198 -0.68 -18.25 3.50
C SER A 198 -0.89 -18.52 4.99
N PHE A 199 -2.12 -18.32 5.49
CA PHE A 199 -2.43 -18.36 6.92
C PHE A 199 -3.51 -19.38 7.29
N GLY A 200 -4.00 -20.17 6.33
CA GLY A 200 -5.08 -21.14 6.53
C GLY A 200 -6.49 -20.53 6.63
N ARG A 201 -6.59 -19.21 6.61
CA ARG A 201 -7.86 -18.46 6.56
C ARG A 201 -7.66 -17.08 5.92
N GLY A 202 -8.73 -16.50 5.39
CA GLY A 202 -8.77 -15.09 5.00
C GLY A 202 -8.79 -14.15 6.20
N ALA A 203 -8.25 -12.95 6.02
CA ALA A 203 -8.38 -11.88 7.01
C ALA A 203 -9.82 -11.39 7.09
N VAL A 204 -10.27 -11.05 8.29
CA VAL A 204 -11.58 -10.45 8.55
C VAL A 204 -11.43 -9.15 9.33
N VAL A 205 -12.47 -8.32 9.34
CA VAL A 205 -12.50 -7.10 10.17
C VAL A 205 -12.30 -7.49 11.64
N GLY A 206 -11.36 -6.84 12.31
CA GLY A 206 -10.94 -7.15 13.68
C GLY A 206 -9.63 -7.95 13.77
N ASP A 207 -9.02 -8.33 12.63
CA ASP A 207 -7.69 -8.98 12.62
C ASP A 207 -6.53 -7.98 12.66
N LYS A 208 -6.80 -6.69 12.52
CA LYS A 208 -5.83 -5.61 12.44
C LYS A 208 -4.92 -5.77 11.22
N THR A 209 -5.54 -5.65 10.06
CA THR A 209 -4.90 -5.71 8.74
C THR A 209 -5.53 -4.67 7.81
N LEU A 210 -5.02 -4.52 6.61
CA LEU A 210 -5.62 -3.65 5.59
C LEU A 210 -7.11 -3.95 5.32
N ILE A 211 -7.58 -5.18 5.63
CA ILE A 211 -8.98 -5.59 5.48
C ILE A 211 -9.91 -4.78 6.41
N ASP A 212 -9.40 -4.32 7.55
CA ASP A 212 -10.15 -3.48 8.49
C ASP A 212 -10.54 -2.11 7.92
N ALA A 213 -9.84 -1.64 6.88
CA ALA A 213 -10.20 -0.45 6.13
C ALA A 213 -10.91 -0.78 4.81
N LEU A 214 -10.47 -1.84 4.10
CA LEU A 214 -10.98 -2.15 2.77
C LEU A 214 -12.41 -2.67 2.80
N VAL A 215 -12.77 -3.54 3.75
CA VAL A 215 -14.15 -4.08 3.87
C VAL A 215 -15.14 -2.94 4.16
N PRO A 216 -14.96 -2.08 5.18
CA PRO A 216 -15.87 -0.97 5.39
C PRO A 216 -15.97 -0.02 4.18
N CYS A 217 -14.88 0.20 3.45
CA CYS A 217 -14.90 0.97 2.22
C CYS A 217 -15.77 0.30 1.15
N ALA A 218 -15.57 -0.99 0.88
CA ALA A 218 -16.33 -1.74 -0.12
C ALA A 218 -17.83 -1.82 0.25
N ASP A 219 -18.16 -2.00 1.53
CA ASP A 219 -19.53 -1.99 2.02
C ASP A 219 -20.19 -0.61 1.85
N SER A 220 -19.44 0.46 2.10
CA SER A 220 -19.90 1.84 1.86
C SER A 220 -20.21 2.09 0.38
N TRP A 221 -19.42 1.52 -0.54
CA TRP A 221 -19.71 1.55 -1.98
C TRP A 221 -20.97 0.80 -2.33
N THR A 222 -21.19 -0.38 -1.73
CA THR A 222 -22.41 -1.18 -1.93
C THR A 222 -23.64 -0.39 -1.47
N ASN A 223 -23.60 0.19 -0.27
CA ASN A 223 -24.68 1.04 0.25
C ASN A 223 -24.94 2.25 -0.65
N SER A 224 -23.88 2.91 -1.12
CA SER A 224 -24.02 4.06 -2.04
C SER A 224 -24.70 3.65 -3.36
N ALA A 225 -24.40 2.47 -3.88
CA ALA A 225 -25.04 1.95 -5.09
C ALA A 225 -26.52 1.62 -4.86
N GLU A 226 -26.89 1.02 -3.72
CA GLU A 226 -28.26 0.68 -3.34
C GLU A 226 -29.12 1.94 -3.11
N GLU A 227 -28.51 3.00 -2.55
CA GLU A 227 -29.18 4.28 -2.28
C GLU A 227 -29.20 5.22 -3.50
N GLY A 228 -28.56 4.84 -4.62
CA GLY A 228 -28.49 5.67 -5.83
C GLY A 228 -27.65 6.92 -5.67
N ILE A 229 -26.63 6.86 -4.80
CA ILE A 229 -25.68 7.94 -4.56
C ILE A 229 -24.78 8.13 -5.78
N ASN A 230 -24.45 9.36 -6.13
CA ASN A 230 -23.53 9.68 -7.21
C ASN A 230 -22.07 9.35 -6.85
N PHE A 231 -21.20 9.27 -7.86
CA PHE A 231 -19.78 8.91 -7.64
C PHE A 231 -19.07 9.84 -6.65
N LYS A 232 -19.35 11.13 -6.69
CA LYS A 232 -18.69 12.12 -5.80
C LYS A 232 -18.92 11.78 -4.33
N GLU A 233 -20.16 11.59 -3.95
CA GLU A 233 -20.51 11.25 -2.57
C GLU A 233 -20.08 9.81 -2.25
N ALA A 234 -20.17 8.86 -3.20
CA ALA A 234 -19.73 7.50 -2.99
C ALA A 234 -18.21 7.40 -2.72
N PHE A 235 -17.37 8.13 -3.45
CA PHE A 235 -15.93 8.22 -3.15
C PHE A 235 -15.67 8.78 -1.77
N LYS A 236 -16.38 9.84 -1.38
CA LYS A 236 -16.25 10.45 -0.06
C LYS A 236 -16.66 9.47 1.04
N ASN A 237 -17.83 8.84 0.91
CA ASN A 237 -18.34 7.88 1.88
C ASN A 237 -17.39 6.68 2.04
N GLY A 238 -16.87 6.15 0.92
CA GLY A 238 -15.89 5.07 0.92
C GLY A 238 -14.58 5.44 1.60
N ALA A 239 -14.07 6.65 1.35
CA ALA A 239 -12.87 7.16 2.00
C ALA A 239 -13.06 7.33 3.52
N GLU A 240 -14.18 7.93 3.95
CA GLU A 240 -14.52 8.08 5.36
C GLU A 240 -14.65 6.72 6.06
N ALA A 241 -15.27 5.74 5.42
CA ALA A 241 -15.39 4.39 5.95
C ALA A 241 -14.03 3.71 6.12
N ALA A 242 -13.12 3.86 5.14
CA ALA A 242 -11.75 3.34 5.23
C ALA A 242 -10.96 3.97 6.38
N VAL A 243 -11.01 5.31 6.52
CA VAL A 243 -10.35 6.04 7.61
C VAL A 243 -10.88 5.59 8.98
N LEU A 244 -12.19 5.45 9.13
CA LEU A 244 -12.79 4.97 10.37
C LEU A 244 -12.42 3.52 10.67
N GLY A 245 -12.37 2.66 9.65
CA GLY A 245 -11.91 1.29 9.77
C GLY A 245 -10.46 1.20 10.23
N ALA A 246 -9.57 1.96 9.60
CA ALA A 246 -8.16 2.06 9.99
C ALA A 246 -8.01 2.53 11.43
N LYS A 247 -8.73 3.57 11.85
CA LYS A 247 -8.69 4.09 13.21
C LYS A 247 -9.10 3.06 14.26
N LYS A 248 -10.11 2.26 13.99
CA LYS A 248 -10.54 1.19 14.93
C LYS A 248 -9.44 0.17 15.21
N THR A 249 -8.47 0.01 14.32
CA THR A 249 -7.35 -0.91 14.52
C THR A 249 -6.39 -0.46 15.63
N GLU A 250 -6.42 0.79 16.06
CA GLU A 250 -5.61 1.28 17.17
C GLU A 250 -5.95 0.57 18.50
N GLU A 251 -7.20 0.19 18.68
CA GLU A 251 -7.73 -0.34 19.94
C GLU A 251 -7.69 -1.88 20.03
N ILE A 252 -7.31 -2.57 18.96
CA ILE A 252 -7.33 -4.03 18.89
C ILE A 252 -5.93 -4.62 18.80
N VAL A 253 -5.77 -5.83 19.35
CA VAL A 253 -4.55 -6.64 19.21
C VAL A 253 -4.54 -7.26 17.82
N ALA A 254 -3.39 -7.20 17.14
CA ALA A 254 -3.23 -7.84 15.83
C ALA A 254 -3.32 -9.38 15.96
N ARG A 255 -4.07 -9.99 15.03
CA ARG A 255 -4.32 -11.45 15.01
C ARG A 255 -3.76 -12.11 13.75
N MET A 256 -3.27 -11.33 12.80
CA MET A 256 -2.75 -11.82 11.54
C MET A 256 -1.58 -10.97 11.04
N GLY A 257 -0.84 -11.48 10.08
CA GLY A 257 0.34 -10.81 9.55
C GLY A 257 1.51 -10.78 10.54
N ARG A 258 2.49 -9.91 10.28
CA ARG A 258 3.66 -9.75 11.16
C ARG A 258 3.27 -9.14 12.50
N ALA A 259 2.37 -8.18 12.49
CA ALA A 259 1.84 -7.57 13.72
C ALA A 259 1.20 -8.60 14.67
N GLY A 260 0.66 -9.70 14.15
CA GLY A 260 0.11 -10.80 14.95
C GLY A 260 1.13 -11.50 15.85
N THR A 261 2.42 -11.34 15.59
CA THR A 261 3.50 -11.95 16.40
C THR A 261 3.93 -11.11 17.58
N VAL A 262 3.54 -9.83 17.64
CA VAL A 262 3.96 -8.90 18.71
C VAL A 262 2.92 -8.72 19.82
N GLY A 263 1.72 -9.31 19.66
CA GLY A 263 0.68 -9.32 20.69
C GLY A 263 0.21 -7.91 21.07
N GLU A 264 0.08 -7.66 22.37
CA GLU A 264 -0.43 -6.39 22.93
C GLU A 264 0.41 -5.16 22.55
N ARG A 265 1.67 -5.33 22.16
CA ARG A 265 2.49 -4.20 21.66
C ARG A 265 1.95 -3.59 20.37
N SER A 266 1.04 -4.28 19.68
CA SER A 266 0.36 -3.73 18.50
C SER A 266 -0.71 -2.69 18.84
N ILE A 267 -1.14 -2.55 20.10
CA ILE A 267 -2.16 -1.60 20.53
C ILE A 267 -1.59 -0.17 20.56
N GLY A 268 -2.44 0.82 20.28
CA GLY A 268 -2.11 2.25 20.34
C GLY A 268 -1.73 2.86 19.01
N TYR A 269 -1.50 2.04 17.98
CA TYR A 269 -1.20 2.48 16.61
C TYR A 269 -2.13 1.77 15.62
N PRO A 270 -2.56 2.45 14.54
CA PRO A 270 -3.34 1.80 13.50
C PRO A 270 -2.47 0.80 12.72
N ASP A 271 -3.13 -0.18 12.10
CA ASP A 271 -2.46 -1.03 11.11
C ASP A 271 -1.95 -0.18 9.93
N ALA A 272 -0.69 -0.37 9.54
CA ALA A 272 -0.07 0.44 8.49
C ALA A 272 -0.77 0.28 7.13
N GLY A 273 -1.20 -0.95 6.79
CA GLY A 273 -1.95 -1.23 5.57
C GLY A 273 -3.34 -0.58 5.57
N ALA A 274 -4.07 -0.69 6.68
CA ALA A 274 -5.38 -0.04 6.84
C ALA A 274 -5.26 1.49 6.78
N TYR A 275 -4.28 2.05 7.47
CA TYR A 275 -4.00 3.49 7.44
C TYR A 275 -3.64 3.95 6.03
N GLY A 276 -2.77 3.23 5.33
CA GLY A 276 -2.37 3.51 3.96
C GLY A 276 -3.58 3.55 3.02
N LEU A 277 -4.52 2.61 3.13
CA LEU A 277 -5.77 2.64 2.36
C LEU A 277 -6.64 3.85 2.70
N GLY A 278 -6.75 4.24 3.97
CA GLY A 278 -7.45 5.46 4.39
C GLY A 278 -6.87 6.71 3.73
N VAL A 279 -5.54 6.85 3.69
CA VAL A 279 -4.85 7.96 3.02
C VAL A 279 -5.10 7.94 1.52
N ILE A 280 -4.92 6.78 0.87
CA ILE A 280 -5.11 6.61 -0.58
C ILE A 280 -6.53 6.98 -1.00
N PHE A 281 -7.56 6.42 -0.35
CA PHE A 281 -8.95 6.70 -0.72
C PHE A 281 -9.35 8.14 -0.43
N THR A 282 -8.80 8.76 0.62
CA THR A 282 -9.01 10.19 0.90
C THR A 282 -8.47 11.06 -0.24
N GLU A 283 -7.25 10.80 -0.69
CA GLU A 283 -6.64 11.57 -1.78
C GLU A 283 -7.33 11.32 -3.13
N ILE A 284 -7.81 10.11 -3.38
CA ILE A 284 -8.63 9.79 -4.55
C ILE A 284 -9.99 10.51 -4.48
N SER A 285 -10.62 10.58 -3.32
CA SER A 285 -11.92 11.25 -3.16
C SER A 285 -11.88 12.76 -3.44
N ASN A 286 -10.70 13.37 -3.35
CA ASN A 286 -10.47 14.79 -3.70
C ASN A 286 -10.39 15.05 -5.22
N ILE A 287 -10.57 14.02 -6.05
CA ILE A 287 -10.67 14.16 -7.51
C ILE A 287 -11.87 15.08 -7.83
N ARG A 288 -11.59 16.20 -8.50
CA ARG A 288 -12.63 17.20 -8.79
C ARG A 288 -13.59 16.67 -9.84
N TYR A 289 -14.86 16.66 -9.47
CA TYR A 289 -15.94 16.54 -10.45
C TYR A 289 -16.13 17.90 -11.11
N SER A 290 -16.04 17.98 -12.42
CA SER A 290 -16.40 19.20 -13.12
C SER A 290 -17.92 19.26 -13.24
N MET A 291 -18.56 19.87 -12.26
CA MET A 291 -19.83 20.55 -12.43
C MET A 291 -19.83 21.83 -11.62
N ASP A 292 -20.20 22.93 -12.33
CA ASP A 292 -20.46 24.29 -11.85
C ASP A 292 -19.25 25.19 -11.55
N CYS A 293 -18.80 25.85 -12.62
CA CYS A 293 -18.33 27.22 -12.53
C CYS A 293 -19.47 28.15 -12.03
N ASN A 294 -19.85 28.07 -10.77
CA ASN A 294 -20.59 29.12 -10.07
C ASN A 294 -20.93 28.71 -8.62
N TYR A 295 -19.93 28.56 -7.77
CA TYR A 295 -20.02 28.97 -6.37
C TYR A 295 -18.64 29.25 -5.83
N LEU A 296 -18.43 30.52 -5.54
CA LEU A 296 -17.25 31.12 -4.95
C LEU A 296 -16.85 30.45 -3.63
N SER A 297 -15.57 30.17 -3.56
CA SER A 297 -14.71 30.32 -2.37
C SER A 297 -15.44 30.46 -1.03
N TYR A 298 -15.25 29.49 -0.15
CA TYR A 298 -14.77 29.70 1.23
C TYR A 298 -14.59 28.33 1.92
N GLY A 299 -13.35 28.04 2.26
CA GLY A 299 -13.07 27.28 3.48
C GLY A 299 -12.94 25.76 3.41
N TYR A 300 -12.07 25.20 2.56
CA TYR A 300 -11.51 23.87 2.83
C TYR A 300 -9.99 23.94 2.88
N ILE A 301 -9.50 24.36 4.03
CA ILE A 301 -8.10 24.20 4.41
C ILE A 301 -8.02 23.02 5.37
N SER A 302 -7.36 21.94 4.92
CA SER A 302 -6.52 21.13 5.77
C SER A 302 -7.18 20.35 6.92
N LEU A 303 -7.96 19.31 6.62
CA LEU A 303 -8.21 18.25 7.62
C LEU A 303 -7.07 17.21 7.65
N SER A 304 -6.41 16.94 6.53
CA SER A 304 -5.32 15.96 6.44
C SER A 304 -4.04 16.40 7.17
N ILE A 305 -3.68 17.68 7.13
CA ILE A 305 -2.47 18.20 7.80
C ILE A 305 -2.69 18.37 9.31
N THR A 306 -3.92 18.59 9.76
CA THR A 306 -4.21 18.85 11.19
C THR A 306 -4.26 17.56 12.00
N LEU A 307 -4.70 16.45 11.44
CA LEU A 307 -4.65 15.14 12.10
C LEU A 307 -3.21 14.67 12.28
N TRP A 308 -2.34 14.94 11.31
CA TRP A 308 -0.93 14.55 11.38
C TRP A 308 -0.12 15.41 12.36
N LYS A 309 -0.40 16.73 12.46
CA LYS A 309 0.28 17.62 13.43
C LYS A 309 -0.08 17.33 14.88
N ASN A 310 -1.30 16.89 15.15
CA ASN A 310 -1.73 16.56 16.52
C ASN A 310 -1.14 15.24 17.04
N TRP A 311 -0.63 14.40 16.15
CA TRP A 311 -0.02 13.13 16.52
C TRP A 311 1.47 13.27 16.91
N ARG A 312 2.22 14.22 16.31
CA ARG A 312 3.63 14.50 16.63
C ARG A 312 3.90 15.01 18.05
N TYR A 313 2.88 15.45 18.79
CA TYR A 313 3.05 16.09 20.12
C TYR A 313 2.48 15.27 21.27
N LYS A 314 2.19 13.98 21.10
CA LYS A 314 1.74 13.09 22.17
C LYS A 314 2.71 11.92 22.46
N GLY A 315 3.97 12.06 22.07
CA GLY A 315 5.07 11.16 22.48
C GLY A 315 5.93 11.78 23.55
#